data_adb72c381c0a226b375e4b8be2ab53ea
#
_entry.id   adb72c381c0a226b375e4b8be2ab53ea
#
_cell.length_a   1.000
_cell.length_b   1.000
_cell.length_c   1.000
_cell.angle_alpha   90.00
_cell.angle_beta   90.00
_cell.angle_gamma   90.00
#
_symmetry.space_group_name_H-M   'P 1'
#
loop_
_entity.id
_entity.type
_entity.pdbx_description
1 polymer ?
#
loop_
_entity_poly.entity_id
_entity_poly.type
_entity_poly.pdbx_seq_one_letter_code
_entity_poly.pdbx_strand_id
1 'polypeptide(L)'
;TNGGDNYRALHMSLVERGYRCGAIVLNASHFVPQSRPRVFVIAVQKECEIPEEIVRNEPCWLHNKVAVKLGKNLPDWIWWYTEKPARRKMMLKDVVEEQTQFDKDEALRLVPPRHQQKLDMLDTVYATGYRRTRNGKQQLELRFDGIAGCLRTPEGGSSKQYLVVKKDG
;
A
#
# COMPACT_ATOMS: atom_id res chain seq x y z
N THR A 1 -14.07 -0.58 -4.54
CA THR A 1 -14.95 -1.21 -5.53
C THR A 1 -16.34 -0.69 -5.29
N ASN A 2 -17.12 -0.48 -6.34
CA ASN A 2 -18.48 0.07 -6.32
C ASN A 2 -18.63 1.39 -5.53
N GLY A 3 -17.75 2.36 -5.74
CA GLY A 3 -17.87 3.69 -5.11
C GLY A 3 -17.91 3.72 -3.58
N GLY A 4 -17.73 2.59 -2.91
CA GLY A 4 -17.82 2.46 -1.45
C GLY A 4 -19.09 1.77 -0.95
N ASP A 5 -19.98 1.32 -1.84
CA ASP A 5 -21.27 0.72 -1.44
C ASP A 5 -21.12 -0.54 -0.60
N ASN A 6 -20.15 -1.40 -0.93
CA ASN A 6 -19.87 -2.60 -0.11
C ASN A 6 -19.47 -2.23 1.33
N TYR A 7 -18.68 -1.16 1.48
CA TYR A 7 -18.35 -0.68 2.82
C TYR A 7 -19.56 -0.09 3.53
N ARG A 8 -20.38 0.69 2.82
CA ARG A 8 -21.62 1.26 3.37
C ARG A 8 -22.54 0.15 3.89
N ALA A 9 -22.76 -0.91 3.12
CA ALA A 9 -23.58 -2.05 3.53
C ALA A 9 -23.02 -2.73 4.81
N LEU A 10 -21.71 -2.96 4.85
CA LEU A 10 -21.04 -3.49 6.04
C LEU A 10 -21.22 -2.58 7.26
N HIS A 11 -20.98 -1.27 7.09
CA HIS A 11 -21.11 -0.28 8.15
C HIS A 11 -22.54 -0.26 8.72
N MET A 12 -23.54 -0.16 7.86
CA MET A 12 -24.95 -0.16 8.28
C MET A 12 -25.33 -1.45 9.01
N SER A 13 -24.88 -2.60 8.53
CA SER A 13 -25.09 -3.89 9.20
C SER A 13 -24.47 -3.94 10.61
N LEU A 14 -23.34 -3.29 10.85
CA LEU A 14 -22.75 -3.16 12.18
C LEU A 14 -23.56 -2.21 13.07
N VAL A 15 -23.97 -1.07 12.54
CA VAL A 15 -24.78 -0.08 13.29
C VAL A 15 -26.12 -0.67 13.72
N GLU A 16 -26.81 -1.40 12.84
CA GLU A 16 -28.07 -2.09 13.14
C GLU A 16 -27.91 -3.14 14.26
N ARG A 17 -26.70 -3.66 14.47
CA ARG A 17 -26.35 -4.60 15.55
C ARG A 17 -25.82 -3.93 16.80
N GLY A 18 -25.94 -2.61 16.91
CA GLY A 18 -25.53 -1.87 18.09
C GLY A 18 -24.02 -1.54 18.16
N TYR A 19 -23.34 -1.49 17.03
CA TYR A 19 -21.92 -1.08 16.99
C TYR A 19 -21.77 0.36 16.52
N ARG A 20 -20.74 1.04 17.03
CA ARG A 20 -20.12 2.22 16.41
C ARG A 20 -18.88 1.74 15.66
N CYS A 21 -18.60 2.25 14.50
CA CYS A 21 -17.45 1.78 13.74
C CYS A 21 -16.84 2.85 12.84
N GLY A 22 -15.61 2.63 12.44
CA GLY A 22 -14.91 3.47 11.49
C GLY A 22 -13.89 2.66 10.71
N ALA A 23 -13.37 3.24 9.63
CA ALA A 23 -12.35 2.62 8.82
C ALA A 23 -11.09 3.47 8.76
N ILE A 24 -9.96 2.83 8.90
CA ILE A 24 -8.64 3.42 8.69
C ILE A 24 -7.96 2.79 7.49
N VAL A 25 -7.09 3.55 6.84
CA VAL A 25 -6.25 3.07 5.73
C VAL A 25 -4.79 3.20 6.14
N LEU A 26 -4.15 2.08 6.40
CA LEU A 26 -2.77 2.04 6.81
C LEU A 26 -1.91 1.42 5.72
N ASN A 27 -0.79 2.06 5.40
CA ASN A 27 0.18 1.52 4.45
C ASN A 27 1.42 1.00 5.20
N ALA A 28 1.80 -0.24 4.93
CA ALA A 28 3.00 -0.85 5.49
C ALA A 28 4.27 -0.03 5.22
N SER A 29 4.28 0.84 4.20
CA SER A 29 5.40 1.72 3.88
C SER A 29 5.76 2.73 4.99
N HIS A 30 4.90 2.91 5.97
CA HIS A 30 5.25 3.68 7.18
C HIS A 30 6.26 2.95 8.08
N PHE A 31 6.33 1.63 8.02
CA PHE A 31 7.09 0.77 8.93
C PHE A 31 8.20 -0.01 8.22
N VAL A 32 7.92 -0.54 7.04
CA VAL A 32 8.83 -1.39 6.25
C VAL A 32 8.96 -0.87 4.82
N PRO A 33 10.02 -1.22 4.07
CA PRO A 33 10.21 -0.76 2.70
C PRO A 33 9.28 -1.48 1.70
N GLN A 34 7.99 -1.54 2.02
CA GLN A 34 6.95 -2.15 1.19
C GLN A 34 5.69 -1.29 1.14
N SER A 35 5.18 -1.02 -0.05
CA SER A 35 3.88 -0.38 -0.24
C SER A 35 2.76 -1.43 -0.21
N ARG A 36 2.01 -1.45 0.89
CA ARG A 36 0.89 -2.36 1.10
C ARG A 36 -0.24 -1.65 1.84
N PRO A 37 -1.02 -0.78 1.18
CA PRO A 37 -2.17 -0.15 1.81
C PRO A 37 -3.25 -1.18 2.11
N ARG A 38 -3.81 -1.11 3.31
CA ARG A 38 -4.92 -1.94 3.77
C ARG A 38 -5.96 -1.09 4.47
N VAL A 39 -7.21 -1.47 4.30
CA VAL A 39 -8.34 -0.93 5.05
C VAL A 39 -8.56 -1.83 6.26
N PHE A 40 -8.64 -1.23 7.42
CA PHE A 40 -9.06 -1.88 8.65
C PHE A 40 -10.40 -1.28 9.07
N VAL A 41 -11.38 -2.14 9.30
CA VAL A 41 -12.68 -1.76 9.86
C VAL A 41 -12.64 -2.13 11.33
N ILE A 42 -12.83 -1.16 12.19
CA ILE A 42 -12.79 -1.33 13.64
C ILE A 42 -14.16 -0.94 14.16
N ALA A 43 -14.81 -1.87 14.87
CA ALA A 43 -16.13 -1.69 15.43
C ALA A 43 -16.11 -1.99 16.93
N VAL A 44 -16.86 -1.21 17.69
CA VAL A 44 -17.01 -1.33 19.14
C VAL A 44 -18.49 -1.26 19.48
N GLN A 45 -18.97 -2.07 20.42
CA GLN A 45 -20.35 -1.98 20.90
C GLN A 45 -20.64 -0.60 21.48
N LYS A 46 -21.86 -0.10 21.32
CA LYS A 46 -22.23 1.27 21.71
C LYS A 46 -22.02 1.55 23.20
N GLU A 47 -22.22 0.51 24.01
CA GLU A 47 -22.09 0.59 25.46
C GLU A 47 -20.61 0.62 25.96
N CYS A 48 -19.66 0.23 25.10
CA CYS A 48 -18.25 0.24 25.45
C CYS A 48 -17.71 1.66 25.43
N GLU A 49 -17.04 2.04 26.48
CA GLU A 49 -16.25 3.28 26.51
C GLU A 49 -15.03 3.14 25.59
N ILE A 50 -14.73 4.21 24.90
CA ILE A 50 -13.55 4.29 24.02
C ILE A 50 -12.63 5.36 24.61
N PRO A 51 -11.35 5.03 24.88
CA PRO A 51 -10.39 6.01 25.36
C PRO A 51 -10.25 7.19 24.40
N GLU A 52 -10.25 8.42 24.95
CA GLU A 52 -10.21 9.64 24.13
C GLU A 52 -8.93 9.79 23.31
N GLU A 53 -7.82 9.20 23.78
CA GLU A 53 -6.53 9.25 23.10
C GLU A 53 -6.50 8.51 21.75
N ILE A 54 -7.40 7.53 21.54
CA ILE A 54 -7.46 6.74 20.31
C ILE A 54 -8.56 7.18 19.34
N VAL A 55 -9.25 8.28 19.63
CA VAL A 55 -10.29 8.84 18.76
C VAL A 55 -10.10 10.35 18.57
N ARG A 56 -10.74 10.90 17.54
CA ARG A 56 -10.79 12.34 17.27
C ARG A 56 -12.18 12.72 16.76
N ASN A 57 -12.48 14.01 16.77
CA ASN A 57 -13.71 14.56 16.19
C ASN A 57 -13.59 14.79 14.67
N GLU A 58 -12.37 14.71 14.14
CA GLU A 58 -12.06 14.99 12.74
C GLU A 58 -11.16 13.91 12.14
N PRO A 59 -11.16 13.78 10.78
CA PRO A 59 -10.27 12.86 10.11
C PRO A 59 -8.80 13.22 10.32
N CYS A 60 -7.95 12.20 10.39
CA CYS A 60 -6.51 12.35 10.53
C CYS A 60 -5.75 11.63 9.39
N TRP A 61 -4.44 11.47 9.50
CA TRP A 61 -3.58 10.83 8.51
C TRP A 61 -3.96 9.39 8.15
N LEU A 62 -4.74 8.72 8.99
CA LEU A 62 -5.26 7.36 8.77
C LEU A 62 -6.43 7.32 7.78
N HIS A 63 -7.01 8.47 7.42
CA HIS A 63 -8.22 8.54 6.63
C HIS A 63 -7.94 9.11 5.23
N ASN A 64 -8.02 8.27 4.21
CA ASN A 64 -7.95 8.73 2.83
C ASN A 64 -9.25 9.47 2.43
N LYS A 65 -9.25 10.10 1.25
CA LYS A 65 -10.41 10.87 0.74
C LYS A 65 -11.72 10.07 0.73
N VAL A 66 -11.66 8.77 0.48
CA VAL A 66 -12.85 7.89 0.45
C VAL A 66 -13.37 7.67 1.87
N ALA A 67 -12.48 7.34 2.82
CA ALA A 67 -12.86 7.19 4.23
C ALA A 67 -13.45 8.48 4.81
N VAL A 68 -12.86 9.64 4.46
CA VAL A 68 -13.40 10.95 4.88
C VAL A 68 -14.80 11.18 4.33
N LYS A 69 -15.04 10.90 3.03
CA LYS A 69 -16.35 11.03 2.42
C LYS A 69 -17.37 10.10 3.07
N LEU A 70 -17.01 8.88 3.36
CA LEU A 70 -17.88 7.89 4.02
C LEU A 70 -18.19 8.33 5.45
N GLY A 71 -17.18 8.69 6.24
CA GLY A 71 -17.36 9.05 7.65
C GLY A 71 -18.22 10.28 7.89
N LYS A 72 -18.22 11.23 6.95
CA LYS A 72 -19.11 12.40 7.01
C LYS A 72 -20.58 12.09 6.73
N ASN A 73 -20.89 10.93 6.14
CA ASN A 73 -22.23 10.59 5.66
C ASN A 73 -22.80 9.32 6.31
N LEU A 74 -22.06 8.65 7.18
CA LEU A 74 -22.52 7.43 7.83
C LEU A 74 -22.74 7.67 9.32
N PRO A 75 -23.83 7.12 9.90
CA PRO A 75 -24.11 7.27 11.33
C PRO A 75 -23.10 6.49 12.16
N ASP A 76 -22.99 6.84 13.44
CA ASP A 76 -22.14 6.13 14.43
C ASP A 76 -20.69 5.93 13.98
N TRP A 77 -20.17 6.88 13.17
CA TRP A 77 -18.81 6.83 12.68
C TRP A 77 -17.82 7.23 13.76
N ILE A 78 -16.71 6.49 13.86
CA ILE A 78 -15.59 6.78 14.74
C ILE A 78 -14.38 7.20 13.89
N TRP A 79 -13.82 8.38 14.21
CA TRP A 79 -12.53 8.81 13.67
C TRP A 79 -11.40 8.24 14.53
N TRP A 80 -11.00 7.00 14.22
CA TRP A 80 -9.90 6.34 14.91
C TRP A 80 -8.59 7.11 14.74
N TYR A 81 -7.83 7.18 15.80
CA TYR A 81 -6.59 7.93 15.84
C TYR A 81 -5.45 7.11 16.44
N THR A 82 -4.26 7.32 15.92
CA THR A 82 -2.98 7.03 16.55
C THR A 82 -1.97 8.05 16.07
N GLU A 83 -0.93 8.27 16.84
CA GLU A 83 0.16 9.14 16.41
C GLU A 83 0.77 8.61 15.10
N LYS A 84 1.15 9.54 14.24
CA LYS A 84 1.84 9.16 13.01
C LYS A 84 3.23 8.67 13.36
N PRO A 85 3.63 7.46 12.90
CA PRO A 85 4.96 6.95 13.18
C PRO A 85 6.04 7.87 12.61
N ALA A 86 7.19 7.89 13.24
CA ALA A 86 8.37 8.56 12.71
C ALA A 86 8.69 8.07 11.28
N ARG A 87 9.31 8.94 10.48
CA ARG A 87 9.67 8.56 9.12
C ARG A 87 10.58 7.34 9.13
N ARG A 88 10.18 6.31 8.42
CA ARG A 88 10.97 5.09 8.23
C ARG A 88 12.36 5.43 7.64
N LYS A 89 13.40 4.89 8.24
CA LYS A 89 14.79 5.04 7.76
C LYS A 89 15.19 3.91 6.80
N MET A 90 14.72 2.69 7.08
CA MET A 90 15.01 1.49 6.30
C MET A 90 14.50 1.61 4.85
N MET A 91 15.36 1.35 3.88
CA MET A 91 15.07 1.36 2.45
C MET A 91 15.14 -0.05 1.87
N LEU A 92 14.69 -0.23 0.64
CA LEU A 92 14.77 -1.53 -0.06
C LEU A 92 16.19 -2.09 -0.09
N LYS A 93 17.17 -1.27 -0.36
CA LYS A 93 18.61 -1.65 -0.39
C LYS A 93 19.11 -2.28 0.92
N ASP A 94 18.51 -1.90 2.05
CA ASP A 94 18.94 -2.34 3.39
C ASP A 94 18.39 -3.73 3.76
N VAL A 95 17.43 -4.25 2.97
CA VAL A 95 16.79 -5.56 3.19
C VAL A 95 17.02 -6.55 2.06
N VAL A 96 17.70 -6.12 1.00
CA VAL A 96 18.11 -7.02 -0.08
C VAL A 96 19.37 -7.77 0.34
N GLU A 97 19.27 -9.09 0.40
CA GLU A 97 20.42 -9.95 0.66
C GLU A 97 21.43 -9.85 -0.48
N GLU A 98 22.71 -9.92 -0.14
CA GLU A 98 23.75 -10.01 -1.15
C GLU A 98 23.64 -11.36 -1.87
N GLN A 99 23.20 -11.30 -3.12
CA GLN A 99 23.19 -12.49 -3.98
C GLN A 99 24.47 -12.51 -4.82
N THR A 100 25.10 -13.66 -4.85
CA THR A 100 26.30 -13.91 -5.67
C THR A 100 25.96 -14.09 -7.15
N GLN A 101 24.70 -14.38 -7.50
CA GLN A 101 24.25 -14.55 -8.87
C GLN A 101 22.92 -13.82 -9.09
N PHE A 102 22.90 -12.96 -10.10
CA PHE A 102 21.68 -12.35 -10.63
C PHE A 102 21.39 -12.95 -12.00
N ASP A 103 20.21 -13.52 -12.15
CA ASP A 103 19.74 -13.93 -13.47
C ASP A 103 19.46 -12.70 -14.33
N LYS A 104 20.05 -12.63 -15.51
CA LYS A 104 19.62 -11.69 -16.54
C LYS A 104 18.29 -12.18 -17.10
N ASP A 105 17.21 -11.81 -16.45
CA ASP A 105 15.87 -12.20 -16.89
C ASP A 105 15.53 -11.48 -18.19
N GLU A 106 14.92 -12.20 -19.13
CA GLU A 106 14.29 -11.64 -20.33
C GLU A 106 13.28 -10.51 -20.00
N ALA A 107 12.77 -10.49 -18.78
CA ALA A 107 11.91 -9.43 -18.30
C ALA A 107 12.53 -8.02 -18.42
N LEU A 108 13.85 -7.89 -18.41
CA LEU A 108 14.52 -6.60 -18.63
C LEU A 108 14.22 -6.02 -20.01
N ARG A 109 14.01 -6.86 -21.03
CA ARG A 109 13.60 -6.43 -22.38
C ARG A 109 12.22 -5.81 -22.42
N LEU A 110 11.41 -6.03 -21.38
CA LEU A 110 10.07 -5.48 -21.22
C LEU A 110 10.04 -4.13 -20.49
N VAL A 111 11.18 -3.62 -20.06
CA VAL A 111 11.28 -2.32 -19.39
C VAL A 111 10.93 -1.21 -20.39
N PRO A 112 9.94 -0.36 -20.09
CA PRO A 112 9.57 0.73 -20.99
C PRO A 112 10.70 1.74 -21.15
N PRO A 113 10.82 2.40 -22.32
CA PRO A 113 11.90 3.36 -22.60
C PRO A 113 12.09 4.43 -21.50
N ARG A 114 10.98 4.95 -20.96
CA ARG A 114 11.00 5.94 -19.87
C ARG A 114 11.66 5.43 -18.59
N HIS A 115 11.53 4.12 -18.30
CA HIS A 115 12.17 3.49 -17.14
C HIS A 115 13.60 3.09 -17.46
N GLN A 116 13.88 2.71 -18.71
CA GLN A 116 15.23 2.43 -19.17
C GLN A 116 16.11 3.67 -19.07
N GLN A 117 15.66 4.80 -19.61
CA GLN A 117 16.38 6.08 -19.45
C GLN A 117 16.72 6.39 -17.99
N LYS A 118 15.78 6.14 -17.07
CA LYS A 118 16.00 6.36 -15.66
C LYS A 118 17.02 5.38 -15.05
N LEU A 119 17.03 4.13 -15.50
CA LEU A 119 18.06 3.16 -15.11
C LEU A 119 19.44 3.58 -15.60
N ASP A 120 19.52 4.10 -16.83
CA ASP A 120 20.79 4.51 -17.44
C ASP A 120 21.41 5.73 -16.73
N MET A 121 20.56 6.64 -16.25
CA MET A 121 21.00 7.87 -15.55
C MET A 121 21.46 7.67 -14.11
N LEU A 122 21.21 6.51 -13.51
CA LEU A 122 21.53 6.22 -12.11
C LEU A 122 22.69 5.21 -12.03
N ASP A 123 23.69 5.51 -11.23
CA ASP A 123 24.84 4.63 -11.03
C ASP A 123 24.45 3.39 -10.22
N THR A 124 23.76 3.59 -9.12
CA THR A 124 23.29 2.50 -8.29
C THR A 124 21.75 2.52 -8.19
N VAL A 125 21.13 1.39 -8.48
CA VAL A 125 19.66 1.24 -8.46
C VAL A 125 19.25 0.00 -7.68
N TYR A 126 18.28 0.19 -6.79
CA TYR A 126 17.44 -0.87 -6.22
C TYR A 126 15.98 -0.56 -6.56
N ALA A 127 15.49 -1.18 -7.61
CA ALA A 127 14.13 -0.97 -8.09
C ALA A 127 13.33 -2.27 -8.03
N THR A 128 12.03 -2.16 -7.85
CA THR A 128 11.12 -3.30 -7.97
C THR A 128 10.10 -3.05 -9.05
N GLY A 129 9.60 -4.11 -9.67
CA GLY A 129 8.63 -3.98 -10.74
C GLY A 129 7.69 -5.16 -10.88
N TYR A 130 6.67 -4.94 -11.69
CA TYR A 130 5.69 -5.94 -12.08
C TYR A 130 5.52 -5.97 -13.59
N ARG A 131 5.33 -7.17 -14.14
CA ARG A 131 4.81 -7.28 -15.51
C ARG A 131 3.35 -6.81 -15.52
N ARG A 132 3.05 -5.88 -16.44
CA ARG A 132 1.69 -5.38 -16.69
C ARG A 132 1.42 -5.34 -18.17
N THR A 133 0.19 -5.69 -18.54
CA THR A 133 -0.27 -5.49 -19.92
C THR A 133 -0.81 -4.08 -20.07
N ARG A 134 -0.24 -3.32 -20.99
CA ARG A 134 -0.67 -1.97 -21.38
C ARG A 134 -0.87 -1.96 -22.91
N ASN A 135 -2.06 -1.60 -23.36
CA ASN A 135 -2.39 -1.55 -24.79
C ASN A 135 -1.99 -2.86 -25.55
N GLY A 136 -2.33 -4.02 -24.96
CA GLY A 136 -2.03 -5.33 -25.52
C GLY A 136 -0.55 -5.78 -25.42
N LYS A 137 0.35 -4.94 -24.91
CA LYS A 137 1.78 -5.28 -24.78
C LYS A 137 2.16 -5.47 -23.32
N GLN A 138 2.97 -6.49 -23.03
CA GLN A 138 3.58 -6.67 -21.71
C GLN A 138 4.70 -5.66 -21.50
N GLN A 139 4.71 -5.07 -20.32
CA GLN A 139 5.76 -4.14 -19.87
C GLN A 139 6.16 -4.48 -18.43
N LEU A 140 7.45 -4.34 -18.11
CA LEU A 140 7.96 -4.37 -16.74
C LEU A 140 7.96 -2.94 -16.17
N GLU A 141 6.92 -2.59 -15.45
CA GLU A 141 6.83 -1.27 -14.82
C GLU A 141 7.65 -1.25 -13.52
N LEU A 142 8.70 -0.42 -13.51
CA LEU A 142 9.59 -0.26 -12.36
C LEU A 142 9.17 0.92 -11.48
N ARG A 143 9.47 0.79 -10.19
CA ARG A 143 9.39 1.87 -9.21
C ARG A 143 10.77 2.11 -8.60
N PHE A 144 11.11 3.37 -8.40
CA PHE A 144 12.45 3.85 -8.00
C PHE A 144 12.42 4.60 -6.65
N ASP A 145 11.37 4.44 -5.88
CA ASP A 145 11.18 5.16 -4.61
C ASP A 145 11.77 4.43 -3.39
N GLY A 146 12.58 3.40 -3.65
CA GLY A 146 13.30 2.65 -2.62
C GLY A 146 12.42 1.77 -1.74
N ILE A 147 11.24 1.40 -2.24
CA ILE A 147 10.35 0.44 -1.57
C ILE A 147 9.81 -0.61 -2.54
N ALA A 148 9.53 -1.78 -2.03
CA ALA A 148 8.87 -2.85 -2.77
C ALA A 148 7.38 -2.53 -3.00
N GLY A 149 6.80 -3.08 -4.06
CA GLY A 149 5.37 -3.12 -4.23
C GLY A 149 4.69 -4.11 -3.27
N CYS A 150 3.38 -4.27 -3.41
CA CYS A 150 2.63 -5.22 -2.61
C CYS A 150 3.00 -6.67 -3.00
N LEU A 151 3.73 -7.37 -2.16
CA LEU A 151 4.01 -8.79 -2.35
C LEU A 151 2.71 -9.58 -2.27
N ARG A 152 2.54 -10.50 -3.19
CA ARG A 152 1.39 -11.40 -3.32
C ARG A 152 1.87 -12.82 -3.50
N THR A 153 1.00 -13.80 -3.28
CA THR A 153 1.25 -15.19 -3.64
C THR A 153 1.54 -15.30 -5.14
N PRO A 154 2.57 -16.03 -5.56
CA PRO A 154 3.03 -16.07 -6.95
C PRO A 154 2.11 -16.84 -7.94
N GLU A 155 0.99 -17.35 -7.48
CA GLU A 155 -0.01 -18.06 -8.29
C GLU A 155 -0.73 -17.16 -9.29
N GLY A 156 -0.02 -16.71 -10.30
CA GLY A 156 -0.56 -15.88 -11.37
C GLY A 156 0.50 -14.94 -11.90
N GLY A 157 0.81 -15.05 -13.18
CA GLY A 157 1.96 -14.45 -13.85
C GLY A 157 2.16 -12.94 -13.64
N SER A 158 1.10 -12.16 -13.36
CA SER A 158 1.19 -10.73 -13.09
C SER A 158 1.50 -10.38 -11.63
N SER A 159 1.50 -11.35 -10.72
CA SER A 159 1.77 -11.13 -9.28
C SER A 159 3.24 -11.29 -8.90
N LYS A 160 4.06 -11.89 -9.77
CA LYS A 160 5.51 -12.01 -9.56
C LYS A 160 6.14 -10.61 -9.55
N GLN A 161 6.82 -10.31 -8.45
CA GLN A 161 7.59 -9.07 -8.33
C GLN A 161 9.03 -9.33 -8.76
N TYR A 162 9.60 -8.40 -9.50
CA TYR A 162 10.98 -8.39 -9.94
C TYR A 162 11.77 -7.40 -9.08
N LEU A 163 12.95 -7.80 -8.68
CA LEU A 163 13.97 -6.92 -8.13
C LEU A 163 14.97 -6.63 -9.25
N VAL A 164 15.22 -5.36 -9.52
CA VAL A 164 16.24 -4.90 -10.46
C VAL A 164 17.32 -4.19 -9.65
N VAL A 165 18.52 -4.71 -9.72
CA VAL A 165 19.70 -4.14 -9.06
C VAL A 165 20.70 -3.74 -10.14
N LYS A 166 21.16 -2.50 -10.11
CA LYS A 166 22.31 -2.00 -10.85
C LYS A 166 23.32 -1.54 -9.81
N LYS A 167 24.53 -2.03 -9.89
CA LYS A 167 25.69 -1.59 -9.11
C LYS A 167 26.74 -1.13 -10.11
N ASP A 168 27.48 -0.10 -9.77
CA ASP A 168 28.70 0.21 -10.48
C ASP A 168 29.64 -0.98 -10.38
N GLY A 169 30.13 -1.46 -11.54
CA GLY A 169 31.05 -2.57 -11.64
C GLY A 169 32.47 -2.17 -11.27
#